data_af293c0358ad1a1b8ae92595f68b8b49
#
_entry.id   af293c0358ad1a1b8ae92595f68b8b49
#
_cell.length_a   1.000
_cell.length_b   1.000
_cell.length_c   1.000
_cell.angle_alpha   90.00
_cell.angle_beta   90.00
_cell.angle_gamma   90.00
#
_symmetry.space_group_name_H-M   'P 1'
#
loop_
_entity.id
_entity.type
_entity.pdbx_description
1 polymer ?
#
loop_
_entity_poly.entity_id
_entity_poly.type
_entity_poly.pdbx_seq_one_letter_code
_entity_poly.pdbx_strand_id
1 'polypeptide(L)'
;MVSEVLNAAGEAGSQPLPWLAEPLRQALATARSHALLVQGPAGVGQLDLALLLAQAWLCEAPLEGGFACGHCASCKLLHSHTHPDFMLLLPDALREQLGWGGEAETGRDGEPKASKTKPSREIKIEAVRQMLSFAQGTSSRGRAKVVVVYPAEALNTVAANALLKTLEEPSGSLRFVLASSAPESLLPTIRSRCQPVPLALPPAGPCLQWLKTQGVESPEVLLAAAGGRPQEARDWFEAGLRAQAWTQLPQRLARGEAAALADWSQPRAIDALQRLCHDLLRRAHGAAPSYFPAESLPSPKLAGPLHEWEAVLRRAARHAEHPLNAGLLMESLFAQGQQALQAASRSGAARRG
;
A
#
# COMPACT_ATOMS: atom_id res chain seq x y z
N MET A 1 -3.02 -11.90 -8.54
CA MET A 1 -3.54 -10.94 -7.52
C MET A 1 -4.57 -9.95 -8.09
N VAL A 2 -4.22 -9.05 -9.01
CA VAL A 2 -5.19 -8.09 -9.58
C VAL A 2 -6.29 -8.80 -10.39
N SER A 3 -5.99 -9.86 -11.11
CA SER A 3 -6.97 -10.71 -11.80
C SER A 3 -7.98 -11.36 -10.85
N GLU A 4 -7.58 -11.71 -9.64
CA GLU A 4 -8.48 -12.33 -8.65
C GLU A 4 -9.49 -11.34 -8.10
N VAL A 5 -9.10 -10.08 -7.89
CA VAL A 5 -10.01 -9.01 -7.46
C VAL A 5 -11.15 -8.82 -8.44
N LEU A 6 -10.82 -8.85 -9.73
CA LEU A 6 -11.82 -8.66 -10.78
C LEU A 6 -12.68 -9.91 -11.02
N ASN A 7 -12.18 -11.14 -10.75
CA ASN A 7 -12.92 -12.40 -10.90
C ASN A 7 -14.04 -12.58 -9.89
N ALA A 8 -13.84 -12.13 -8.67
CA ALA A 8 -14.77 -12.37 -7.59
C ALA A 8 -15.97 -11.41 -7.55
N ALA A 9 -16.01 -10.41 -8.41
CA ALA A 9 -17.13 -9.46 -8.47
C ALA A 9 -18.47 -10.10 -8.97
N GLY A 10 -18.44 -11.36 -9.45
CA GLY A 10 -19.61 -12.06 -10.01
C GLY A 10 -20.47 -12.84 -9.02
N GLU A 11 -19.97 -13.15 -7.83
CA GLU A 11 -20.74 -13.80 -6.77
C GLU A 11 -20.95 -12.84 -5.60
N ALA A 12 -22.18 -12.58 -5.24
CA ALA A 12 -22.51 -11.72 -4.11
C ALA A 12 -21.94 -12.36 -2.82
N GLY A 13 -20.80 -11.84 -2.35
CA GLY A 13 -20.10 -12.32 -1.16
C GLY A 13 -18.69 -12.86 -1.36
N SER A 14 -18.22 -13.08 -2.60
CA SER A 14 -16.89 -13.64 -2.91
C SER A 14 -15.95 -12.57 -3.46
N GLN A 15 -15.77 -11.49 -2.73
CA GLN A 15 -14.72 -10.52 -3.07
C GLN A 15 -13.39 -10.98 -2.49
N PRO A 16 -12.25 -10.89 -3.22
CA PRO A 16 -10.95 -11.32 -2.73
C PRO A 16 -10.51 -10.55 -1.47
N LEU A 17 -11.06 -9.34 -1.27
CA LEU A 17 -10.88 -8.53 -0.07
C LEU A 17 -12.27 -8.23 0.54
N PRO A 18 -12.77 -9.09 1.44
CA PRO A 18 -14.17 -9.02 1.90
C PRO A 18 -14.55 -7.70 2.57
N TRP A 19 -13.59 -6.97 3.12
CA TRP A 19 -13.84 -5.66 3.72
C TRP A 19 -14.08 -4.53 2.72
N LEU A 20 -13.86 -4.75 1.42
CA LEU A 20 -14.11 -3.75 0.38
C LEU A 20 -15.57 -3.68 -0.07
N ALA A 21 -16.40 -4.63 0.29
CA ALA A 21 -17.81 -4.67 -0.14
C ALA A 21 -18.60 -3.42 0.28
N GLU A 22 -18.45 -3.02 1.54
CA GLU A 22 -19.13 -1.82 2.05
C GLU A 22 -18.58 -0.52 1.48
N PRO A 23 -17.24 -0.28 1.47
CA PRO A 23 -16.66 0.88 0.80
C PRO A 23 -17.04 0.99 -0.69
N LEU A 24 -17.08 -0.12 -1.41
CA LEU A 24 -17.51 -0.14 -2.83
C LEU A 24 -18.97 0.28 -2.97
N ARG A 25 -19.88 -0.28 -2.15
CA ARG A 25 -21.30 0.06 -2.17
C ARG A 25 -21.51 1.54 -1.88
N GLN A 26 -20.86 2.07 -0.85
CA GLN A 26 -20.94 3.48 -0.49
C GLN A 26 -20.40 4.37 -1.60
N ALA A 27 -19.25 4.03 -2.18
CA ALA A 27 -18.67 4.79 -3.27
C ALA A 27 -19.58 4.81 -4.49
N LEU A 28 -20.17 3.67 -4.90
CA LEU A 28 -21.09 3.59 -6.04
C LEU A 28 -22.38 4.41 -5.78
N ALA A 29 -22.91 4.39 -4.56
CA ALA A 29 -24.11 5.14 -4.19
C ALA A 29 -23.88 6.65 -4.09
N THR A 30 -22.67 7.08 -3.71
CA THR A 30 -22.36 8.49 -3.42
C THR A 30 -21.51 9.18 -4.48
N ALA A 31 -20.97 8.45 -5.46
CA ALA A 31 -20.12 9.00 -6.52
C ALA A 31 -20.91 9.96 -7.44
N ARG A 32 -20.73 11.24 -7.23
CA ARG A 32 -21.32 12.31 -8.06
C ARG A 32 -20.29 13.01 -8.94
N SER A 33 -19.02 12.92 -8.56
CA SER A 33 -17.91 13.45 -9.34
C SER A 33 -17.44 12.45 -10.39
N HIS A 34 -16.91 12.96 -11.49
CA HIS A 34 -16.19 12.17 -12.50
C HIS A 34 -14.80 11.72 -12.01
N ALA A 35 -14.27 12.32 -10.95
CA ALA A 35 -12.98 11.98 -10.36
C ALA A 35 -13.13 11.61 -8.88
N LEU A 36 -12.71 10.40 -8.52
CA LEU A 36 -12.68 9.91 -7.14
C LEU A 36 -11.23 9.79 -6.66
N LEU A 37 -11.01 10.10 -5.38
CA LEU A 37 -9.74 9.85 -4.70
C LEU A 37 -9.95 8.81 -3.59
N VAL A 38 -9.61 7.56 -3.87
CA VAL A 38 -9.55 6.49 -2.87
C VAL A 38 -8.32 6.72 -2.02
N GLN A 39 -8.51 6.98 -0.72
CA GLN A 39 -7.43 7.34 0.18
C GLN A 39 -7.52 6.59 1.50
N GLY A 40 -6.40 6.08 1.99
CA GLY A 40 -6.32 5.33 3.24
C GLY A 40 -4.93 4.76 3.48
N PRO A 41 -4.68 4.07 4.61
CA PRO A 41 -3.39 3.47 4.89
C PRO A 41 -2.98 2.47 3.81
N ALA A 42 -1.68 2.36 3.51
CA ALA A 42 -1.18 1.35 2.58
C ALA A 42 -1.57 -0.08 3.05
N GLY A 43 -1.82 -0.99 2.10
CA GLY A 43 -2.07 -2.40 2.40
C GLY A 43 -3.50 -2.73 2.88
N VAL A 44 -4.47 -1.86 2.60
CA VAL A 44 -5.90 -2.11 2.88
C VAL A 44 -6.76 -2.28 1.61
N GLY A 45 -6.16 -2.17 0.40
CA GLY A 45 -6.84 -2.45 -0.86
C GLY A 45 -7.27 -1.21 -1.66
N GLN A 46 -6.48 -0.13 -1.67
CA GLN A 46 -6.81 1.08 -2.44
C GLN A 46 -6.89 0.81 -3.94
N LEU A 47 -5.90 0.09 -4.49
CA LEU A 47 -5.90 -0.30 -5.91
C LEU A 47 -7.07 -1.22 -6.20
N ASP A 48 -7.33 -2.19 -5.31
CA ASP A 48 -8.40 -3.16 -5.46
C ASP A 48 -9.77 -2.46 -5.52
N LEU A 49 -10.02 -1.51 -4.61
CA LEU A 49 -11.25 -0.70 -4.64
C LEU A 49 -11.36 0.14 -5.91
N ALA A 50 -10.24 0.72 -6.37
CA ALA A 50 -10.22 1.50 -7.60
C ALA A 50 -10.55 0.65 -8.83
N LEU A 51 -10.06 -0.59 -8.90
CA LEU A 51 -10.35 -1.55 -9.98
C LEU A 51 -11.79 -2.04 -9.92
N LEU A 52 -12.34 -2.30 -8.73
CA LEU A 52 -13.74 -2.69 -8.56
C LEU A 52 -14.69 -1.56 -9.00
N LEU A 53 -14.38 -0.30 -8.70
CA LEU A 53 -15.11 0.85 -9.18
C LEU A 53 -15.04 0.99 -10.71
N ALA A 54 -13.85 0.80 -11.29
CA ALA A 54 -13.69 0.80 -12.74
C ALA A 54 -14.50 -0.32 -13.40
N GLN A 55 -14.48 -1.52 -12.84
CA GLN A 55 -15.24 -2.66 -13.33
C GLN A 55 -16.75 -2.40 -13.27
N ALA A 56 -17.24 -1.80 -12.19
CA ALA A 56 -18.65 -1.44 -12.03
C ALA A 56 -19.12 -0.43 -13.09
N TRP A 57 -18.32 0.60 -13.39
CA TRP A 57 -18.66 1.61 -14.37
C TRP A 57 -18.55 1.13 -15.83
N LEU A 58 -17.70 0.16 -16.10
CA LEU A 58 -17.51 -0.46 -17.42
C LEU A 58 -18.47 -1.63 -17.67
N CYS A 59 -19.08 -2.18 -16.64
CA CYS A 59 -19.95 -3.35 -16.74
C CYS A 59 -21.17 -3.07 -17.62
N GLU A 60 -21.45 -3.95 -18.59
CA GLU A 60 -22.57 -3.82 -19.52
C GLU A 60 -23.90 -4.29 -18.91
N ALA A 61 -23.84 -5.17 -17.89
CA ALA A 61 -25.01 -5.72 -17.20
C ALA A 61 -24.79 -5.59 -15.67
N PRO A 62 -24.80 -4.35 -15.12
CA PRO A 62 -24.59 -4.15 -13.69
C PRO A 62 -25.69 -4.79 -12.87
N LEU A 63 -25.32 -5.35 -11.73
CA LEU A 63 -26.23 -5.88 -10.73
C LEU A 63 -26.90 -4.74 -9.93
N GLU A 64 -27.83 -5.11 -9.05
CA GLU A 64 -28.44 -4.18 -8.11
C GLU A 64 -27.38 -3.43 -7.30
N GLY A 65 -27.58 -2.13 -7.06
CA GLY A 65 -26.56 -1.28 -6.42
C GLY A 65 -25.41 -0.85 -7.33
N GLY A 66 -25.42 -1.20 -8.62
CA GLY A 66 -24.42 -0.80 -9.61
C GLY A 66 -23.16 -1.65 -9.58
N PHE A 67 -23.15 -2.79 -8.91
CA PHE A 67 -22.02 -3.72 -8.88
C PHE A 67 -21.77 -4.35 -10.26
N ALA A 68 -20.53 -4.68 -10.56
CA ALA A 68 -20.19 -5.41 -11.79
C ALA A 68 -20.74 -6.84 -11.75
N CYS A 69 -21.23 -7.34 -12.90
CA CYS A 69 -21.71 -8.72 -12.98
C CYS A 69 -20.60 -9.78 -13.03
N GLY A 70 -19.36 -9.40 -13.33
CA GLY A 70 -18.19 -10.29 -13.41
C GLY A 70 -18.08 -11.13 -14.70
N HIS A 71 -19.15 -11.30 -15.49
CA HIS A 71 -19.20 -12.26 -16.60
C HIS A 71 -19.51 -11.67 -17.98
N CYS A 72 -19.96 -10.42 -18.08
CA CYS A 72 -20.19 -9.77 -19.39
C CYS A 72 -18.87 -9.57 -20.15
N ALA A 73 -18.98 -9.21 -21.44
CA ALA A 73 -17.80 -9.03 -22.27
C ALA A 73 -16.84 -7.96 -21.71
N SER A 74 -17.34 -6.83 -21.24
CA SER A 74 -16.51 -5.80 -20.59
C SER A 74 -15.80 -6.30 -19.35
N CYS A 75 -16.48 -7.05 -18.46
CA CYS A 75 -15.85 -7.64 -17.28
C CYS A 75 -14.73 -8.60 -17.67
N LYS A 76 -14.93 -9.45 -18.67
CA LYS A 76 -13.90 -10.38 -19.18
C LYS A 76 -12.69 -9.65 -19.78
N LEU A 77 -12.92 -8.59 -20.56
CA LEU A 77 -11.85 -7.77 -21.11
C LEU A 77 -11.05 -7.04 -20.03
N LEU A 78 -11.70 -6.56 -19.00
CA LEU A 78 -11.00 -5.95 -17.88
C LEU A 78 -10.13 -6.97 -17.12
N HIS A 79 -10.64 -8.17 -16.96
CA HIS A 79 -9.94 -9.31 -16.40
C HIS A 79 -8.65 -9.69 -17.15
N SER A 80 -8.73 -9.69 -18.47
CA SER A 80 -7.58 -9.97 -19.34
C SER A 80 -6.68 -8.74 -19.56
N HIS A 81 -6.94 -7.62 -18.89
CA HIS A 81 -6.22 -6.35 -19.02
C HIS A 81 -6.25 -5.73 -20.42
N THR A 82 -7.26 -6.10 -21.22
CA THR A 82 -7.38 -5.70 -22.65
C THR A 82 -8.60 -4.83 -22.95
N HIS A 83 -9.25 -4.28 -21.92
CA HIS A 83 -10.45 -3.47 -22.11
C HIS A 83 -10.13 -2.13 -22.81
N PRO A 84 -10.73 -1.82 -24.00
CA PRO A 84 -10.38 -0.65 -24.79
C PRO A 84 -10.72 0.69 -24.12
N ASP A 85 -11.69 0.71 -23.20
CA ASP A 85 -12.12 1.90 -22.50
C ASP A 85 -11.57 1.98 -21.04
N PHE A 86 -10.53 1.20 -20.75
CA PHE A 86 -9.83 1.19 -19.46
C PHE A 86 -8.35 1.49 -19.60
N MET A 87 -7.83 2.34 -18.73
CA MET A 87 -6.39 2.60 -18.64
C MET A 87 -5.95 2.66 -17.20
N LEU A 88 -4.85 1.95 -16.90
CA LEU A 88 -4.21 1.97 -15.58
C LEU A 88 -2.83 2.65 -15.70
N LEU A 89 -2.65 3.75 -14.98
CA LEU A 89 -1.38 4.44 -14.85
C LEU A 89 -0.64 3.92 -13.61
N LEU A 90 0.50 3.29 -13.85
CA LEU A 90 1.40 2.73 -12.85
C LEU A 90 2.84 3.19 -13.11
N PRO A 91 3.67 3.32 -12.07
CA PRO A 91 5.12 3.35 -12.23
C PRO A 91 5.62 2.06 -12.88
N ASP A 92 6.68 2.15 -13.67
CA ASP A 92 7.27 0.97 -14.35
C ASP A 92 7.64 -0.14 -13.37
N ALA A 93 8.16 0.23 -12.19
CA ALA A 93 8.53 -0.70 -11.13
C ALA A 93 7.36 -1.54 -10.57
N LEU A 94 6.12 -1.05 -10.66
CA LEU A 94 4.93 -1.77 -10.17
C LEU A 94 4.24 -2.58 -11.27
N ARG A 95 4.45 -2.27 -12.55
CA ARG A 95 3.78 -2.97 -13.66
C ARG A 95 4.05 -4.46 -13.66
N GLU A 96 5.32 -4.87 -13.54
CA GLU A 96 5.70 -6.28 -13.51
C GLU A 96 5.18 -6.98 -12.25
N GLN A 97 5.31 -6.33 -11.10
CA GLN A 97 4.88 -6.89 -9.81
C GLN A 97 3.36 -7.15 -9.75
N LEU A 98 2.58 -6.30 -10.41
CA LEU A 98 1.12 -6.38 -10.41
C LEU A 98 0.54 -7.18 -11.59
N GLY A 99 1.39 -7.73 -12.47
CA GLY A 99 0.95 -8.49 -13.64
C GLY A 99 0.32 -7.62 -14.75
N TRP A 100 0.64 -6.32 -14.77
CA TRP A 100 0.22 -5.37 -15.81
C TRP A 100 1.35 -5.07 -16.81
N GLY A 101 2.34 -5.96 -16.91
CA GLY A 101 3.36 -5.96 -17.95
C GLY A 101 2.72 -6.38 -19.27
N GLY A 102 2.16 -5.43 -20.01
CA GLY A 102 1.87 -5.61 -21.43
C GLY A 102 3.17 -5.62 -22.22
N GLU A 103 3.15 -6.20 -23.42
CA GLU A 103 4.29 -6.33 -24.32
C GLU A 103 5.21 -5.11 -24.27
N ALA A 104 6.50 -5.37 -24.02
CA ALA A 104 7.54 -4.36 -24.15
C ALA A 104 7.27 -3.60 -25.46
N GLU A 105 7.29 -2.26 -25.42
CA GLU A 105 7.14 -1.44 -26.63
C GLU A 105 8.06 -2.00 -27.69
N THR A 106 7.50 -2.78 -28.62
CA THR A 106 8.20 -3.18 -29.80
C THR A 106 8.41 -1.90 -30.61
N GLY A 107 9.62 -1.38 -30.57
CA GLY A 107 10.02 -0.33 -31.46
C GLY A 107 9.68 -0.76 -32.90
N ARG A 108 9.48 0.20 -33.80
CA ARG A 108 9.16 -0.02 -35.22
C ARG A 108 10.05 -1.06 -35.93
N ASP A 109 11.08 -1.56 -35.26
CA ASP A 109 12.07 -2.51 -35.82
C ASP A 109 12.12 -3.87 -35.06
N GLY A 110 11.10 -4.21 -34.26
CA GLY A 110 10.92 -5.59 -33.75
C GLY A 110 11.94 -6.10 -32.70
N GLU A 111 12.88 -5.29 -32.25
CA GLU A 111 13.83 -5.70 -31.22
C GLU A 111 13.39 -5.26 -29.82
N PRO A 112 13.40 -6.15 -28.82
CA PRO A 112 13.11 -5.78 -27.43
C PRO A 112 14.24 -4.87 -26.92
N LYS A 113 13.99 -3.57 -26.78
CA LYS A 113 14.90 -2.67 -26.08
C LYS A 113 14.93 -3.07 -24.61
N ALA A 114 15.86 -3.95 -24.26
CA ALA A 114 16.24 -4.16 -22.86
C ALA A 114 16.77 -2.83 -22.32
N SER A 115 15.90 -2.06 -21.64
CA SER A 115 16.31 -0.84 -20.97
C SER A 115 17.27 -1.23 -19.83
N LYS A 116 18.55 -0.84 -19.96
CA LYS A 116 19.58 -0.99 -18.91
C LYS A 116 19.33 -0.09 -17.71
N THR A 117 18.26 0.68 -17.69
CA THR A 117 17.90 1.60 -16.60
C THR A 117 16.94 0.93 -15.63
N LYS A 118 17.20 1.12 -14.33
CA LYS A 118 16.34 0.66 -13.25
C LYS A 118 14.89 1.14 -13.47
N PRO A 119 13.85 0.30 -13.33
CA PRO A 119 12.47 0.70 -13.55
C PRO A 119 12.10 1.92 -12.70
N SER A 120 11.41 2.89 -13.31
CA SER A 120 11.02 4.12 -12.62
C SER A 120 9.99 3.83 -11.53
N ARG A 121 10.14 4.51 -10.38
CA ARG A 121 9.15 4.54 -9.30
C ARG A 121 8.15 5.68 -9.45
N GLU A 122 8.31 6.53 -10.43
CA GLU A 122 7.40 7.65 -10.72
C GLU A 122 6.56 7.36 -11.95
N ILE A 123 5.34 7.89 -11.94
CA ILE A 123 4.48 8.00 -13.12
C ILE A 123 4.94 9.22 -13.90
N LYS A 124 5.56 8.96 -15.06
CA LYS A 124 6.16 9.98 -15.90
C LYS A 124 5.13 10.70 -16.75
N ILE A 125 5.49 11.89 -17.25
CA ILE A 125 4.66 12.70 -18.14
C ILE A 125 4.25 11.97 -19.42
N GLU A 126 5.09 11.06 -19.94
CA GLU A 126 4.82 10.27 -21.14
C GLU A 126 3.56 9.39 -20.96
N ALA A 127 3.43 8.73 -19.80
CA ALA A 127 2.25 7.94 -19.47
C ALA A 127 0.99 8.79 -19.38
N VAL A 128 1.11 10.02 -18.84
CA VAL A 128 -0.01 10.97 -18.79
C VAL A 128 -0.37 11.48 -20.19
N ARG A 129 0.59 11.73 -21.08
CA ARG A 129 0.32 12.11 -22.48
C ARG A 129 -0.43 11.02 -23.25
N GLN A 130 -0.05 9.76 -23.07
CA GLN A 130 -0.78 8.61 -23.62
C GLN A 130 -2.22 8.58 -23.09
N MET A 131 -2.39 8.79 -21.79
CA MET A 131 -3.71 8.87 -21.16
C MET A 131 -4.54 10.04 -21.72
N LEU A 132 -3.95 11.21 -21.98
CA LEU A 132 -4.67 12.34 -22.57
C LEU A 132 -5.17 12.00 -23.98
N SER A 133 -4.37 11.29 -24.80
CA SER A 133 -4.81 10.81 -26.11
C SER A 133 -5.92 9.78 -25.98
N PHE A 134 -5.82 8.85 -25.04
CA PHE A 134 -6.88 7.91 -24.71
C PHE A 134 -8.17 8.64 -24.28
N ALA A 135 -8.08 9.66 -23.44
CA ALA A 135 -9.21 10.42 -22.91
C ALA A 135 -10.01 11.16 -23.99
N GLN A 136 -9.35 11.60 -25.08
CA GLN A 136 -10.00 12.33 -26.18
C GLN A 136 -10.85 11.44 -27.09
N GLY A 137 -10.59 10.12 -27.11
CA GLY A 137 -11.36 9.18 -27.91
C GLY A 137 -12.75 8.92 -27.35
N THR A 138 -13.69 8.53 -28.20
CA THR A 138 -15.03 8.07 -27.77
C THR A 138 -14.95 6.71 -27.09
N SER A 139 -15.92 6.39 -26.23
CA SER A 139 -16.03 5.04 -25.65
C SER A 139 -16.33 4.02 -26.73
N SER A 140 -15.56 2.94 -26.80
CA SER A 140 -15.70 1.85 -27.76
C SER A 140 -16.91 0.96 -27.46
N ARG A 141 -17.32 0.88 -26.21
CA ARG A 141 -18.41 0.00 -25.75
C ARG A 141 -19.66 0.76 -25.23
N GLY A 142 -19.75 2.06 -25.49
CA GLY A 142 -20.94 2.87 -25.17
C GLY A 142 -21.18 3.09 -23.66
N ARG A 143 -20.23 2.74 -22.80
CA ARG A 143 -20.24 3.01 -21.35
C ARG A 143 -19.28 4.14 -21.02
N ALA A 144 -18.74 4.16 -19.81
CA ALA A 144 -17.69 5.10 -19.43
C ALA A 144 -16.33 4.76 -20.09
N LYS A 145 -15.42 5.73 -20.13
CA LYS A 145 -13.99 5.51 -20.19
C LYS A 145 -13.45 5.71 -18.77
N VAL A 146 -12.58 4.83 -18.31
CA VAL A 146 -12.09 4.86 -16.94
C VAL A 146 -10.57 4.87 -16.91
N VAL A 147 -10.02 5.83 -16.18
CA VAL A 147 -8.59 5.93 -15.88
C VAL A 147 -8.39 5.69 -14.39
N VAL A 148 -7.56 4.70 -14.05
CA VAL A 148 -7.09 4.47 -12.69
C VAL A 148 -5.64 4.91 -12.58
N VAL A 149 -5.30 5.65 -11.53
CA VAL A 149 -3.94 6.14 -11.24
C VAL A 149 -3.49 5.58 -9.89
N TYR A 150 -2.42 4.78 -9.87
CA TYR A 150 -1.93 4.16 -8.64
C TYR A 150 -0.40 3.94 -8.63
N PRO A 151 0.30 4.20 -7.52
CA PRO A 151 -0.17 5.09 -6.47
C PRO A 151 -0.19 6.53 -6.98
N ALA A 152 -1.22 7.31 -6.65
CA ALA A 152 -1.38 8.65 -7.20
C ALA A 152 -0.25 9.60 -6.76
N GLU A 153 0.32 9.38 -5.58
CA GLU A 153 1.50 10.11 -5.08
C GLU A 153 2.79 9.85 -5.88
N ALA A 154 2.79 8.84 -6.76
CA ALA A 154 3.91 8.60 -7.68
C ALA A 154 3.89 9.50 -8.92
N LEU A 155 2.83 10.30 -9.13
CA LEU A 155 2.83 11.32 -10.16
C LEU A 155 3.90 12.38 -9.85
N ASN A 156 4.88 12.55 -10.74
CA ASN A 156 5.78 13.69 -10.58
C ASN A 156 5.02 15.01 -10.88
N THR A 157 5.59 16.13 -10.44
CA THR A 157 4.92 17.45 -10.53
C THR A 157 4.48 17.82 -11.94
N VAL A 158 5.28 17.45 -12.95
CA VAL A 158 4.98 17.77 -14.37
C VAL A 158 3.78 16.94 -14.85
N ALA A 159 3.78 15.64 -14.55
CA ALA A 159 2.68 14.71 -14.87
C ALA A 159 1.39 15.11 -14.14
N ALA A 160 1.49 15.47 -12.86
CA ALA A 160 0.36 15.92 -12.06
C ALA A 160 -0.29 17.19 -12.63
N ASN A 161 0.52 18.19 -13.01
CA ASN A 161 0.01 19.43 -13.62
C ASN A 161 -0.64 19.19 -14.99
N ALA A 162 -0.10 18.29 -15.80
CA ALA A 162 -0.68 17.93 -17.10
C ALA A 162 -2.08 17.29 -16.97
N LEU A 163 -2.35 16.61 -15.85
CA LEU A 163 -3.63 15.97 -15.57
C LEU A 163 -4.74 16.96 -15.20
N LEU A 164 -4.39 18.13 -14.63
CA LEU A 164 -5.35 19.05 -14.00
C LEU A 164 -6.48 19.48 -14.94
N LYS A 165 -6.16 19.86 -16.18
CA LYS A 165 -7.19 20.31 -17.15
C LYS A 165 -8.22 19.22 -17.43
N THR A 166 -7.79 17.96 -17.56
CA THR A 166 -8.70 16.84 -17.84
C THR A 166 -9.50 16.42 -16.60
N LEU A 167 -8.94 16.66 -15.42
CA LEU A 167 -9.66 16.50 -14.15
C LEU A 167 -10.71 17.60 -13.92
N GLU A 168 -10.55 18.78 -14.50
CA GLU A 168 -11.56 19.86 -14.45
C GLU A 168 -12.68 19.63 -15.45
N GLU A 169 -12.30 19.35 -16.69
CA GLU A 169 -13.21 19.25 -17.83
C GLU A 169 -12.99 17.93 -18.58
N PRO A 170 -13.50 16.81 -18.05
CA PRO A 170 -13.35 15.51 -18.71
C PRO A 170 -14.17 15.45 -19.99
N SER A 171 -13.60 14.83 -21.04
CA SER A 171 -14.30 14.62 -22.30
C SER A 171 -15.36 13.52 -22.18
N GLY A 172 -16.59 13.78 -22.57
CA GLY A 172 -17.66 12.77 -22.67
C GLY A 172 -17.94 12.04 -21.32
N SER A 173 -17.86 10.72 -21.31
CA SER A 173 -18.11 9.87 -20.15
C SER A 173 -16.84 9.43 -19.42
N LEU A 174 -15.75 10.22 -19.51
CA LEU A 174 -14.48 9.92 -18.86
C LEU A 174 -14.63 10.01 -17.32
N ARG A 175 -14.10 9.00 -16.63
CA ARG A 175 -14.05 8.92 -15.17
C ARG A 175 -12.64 8.62 -14.69
N PHE A 176 -12.28 9.18 -13.55
CA PHE A 176 -10.99 8.95 -12.89
C PHE A 176 -11.17 8.30 -11.53
N VAL A 177 -10.29 7.37 -11.21
CA VAL A 177 -10.07 6.89 -9.84
C VAL A 177 -8.60 7.03 -9.52
N LEU A 178 -8.27 7.97 -8.67
CA LEU A 178 -6.93 8.09 -8.10
C LEU A 178 -6.91 7.29 -6.80
N ALA A 179 -5.90 6.45 -6.60
CA ALA A 179 -5.74 5.68 -5.38
C ALA A 179 -4.41 6.04 -4.71
N SER A 180 -4.46 6.42 -3.43
CA SER A 180 -3.31 6.97 -2.69
C SER A 180 -3.26 6.44 -1.26
N SER A 181 -2.04 6.16 -0.80
CA SER A 181 -1.75 5.88 0.61
C SER A 181 -1.17 7.09 1.36
N ALA A 182 -0.79 8.13 0.63
CA ALA A 182 -0.25 9.37 1.16
C ALA A 182 -0.91 10.59 0.48
N PRO A 183 -2.21 10.81 0.68
CA PRO A 183 -2.95 11.87 -0.01
C PRO A 183 -2.42 13.27 0.26
N GLU A 184 -1.73 13.47 1.39
CA GLU A 184 -1.05 14.73 1.73
C GLU A 184 0.14 15.05 0.81
N SER A 185 0.73 14.04 0.15
CA SER A 185 1.80 14.21 -0.83
C SER A 185 1.30 14.66 -2.20
N LEU A 186 0.00 14.54 -2.45
CA LEU A 186 -0.62 14.99 -3.70
C LEU A 186 -0.72 16.51 -3.74
N LEU A 187 -0.58 17.07 -4.95
CA LEU A 187 -0.84 18.51 -5.15
C LEU A 187 -2.24 18.88 -4.63
N PRO A 188 -2.37 19.97 -3.85
CA PRO A 188 -3.68 20.44 -3.38
C PRO A 188 -4.68 20.66 -4.51
N THR A 189 -4.19 21.03 -5.70
CA THR A 189 -4.98 21.24 -6.92
C THR A 189 -5.58 19.95 -7.47
N ILE A 190 -4.94 18.79 -7.32
CA ILE A 190 -5.53 17.48 -7.65
C ILE A 190 -6.57 17.11 -6.60
N ARG A 191 -6.22 17.22 -5.32
CA ARG A 191 -7.11 16.84 -4.22
C ARG A 191 -8.44 17.61 -4.24
N SER A 192 -8.40 18.92 -4.56
CA SER A 192 -9.60 19.76 -4.60
C SER A 192 -10.56 19.40 -5.74
N ARG A 193 -10.11 18.67 -6.76
CA ARG A 193 -10.90 18.26 -7.94
C ARG A 193 -11.44 16.84 -7.85
N CYS A 194 -11.02 16.10 -6.83
CA CYS A 194 -11.45 14.73 -6.62
C CYS A 194 -12.41 14.63 -5.43
N GLN A 195 -13.48 13.87 -5.58
CA GLN A 195 -14.33 13.49 -4.45
C GLN A 195 -13.60 12.44 -3.62
N PRO A 196 -13.38 12.67 -2.31
CA PRO A 196 -12.69 11.70 -1.46
C PRO A 196 -13.54 10.46 -1.20
N VAL A 197 -12.91 9.30 -1.28
CA VAL A 197 -13.45 7.99 -0.89
C VAL A 197 -12.51 7.45 0.19
N PRO A 198 -12.83 7.67 1.47
CA PRO A 198 -11.99 7.21 2.56
C PRO A 198 -12.05 5.69 2.69
N LEU A 199 -10.88 5.06 2.81
CA LEU A 199 -10.72 3.64 3.06
C LEU A 199 -10.00 3.45 4.41
N ALA A 200 -10.78 3.16 5.44
CA ALA A 200 -10.27 2.96 6.79
C ALA A 200 -9.57 1.59 6.95
N LEU A 201 -8.84 1.43 8.05
CA LEU A 201 -8.37 0.10 8.47
C LEU A 201 -9.58 -0.83 8.64
N PRO A 202 -9.54 -2.02 8.02
CA PRO A 202 -10.66 -2.96 8.10
C PRO A 202 -10.75 -3.59 9.49
N PRO A 203 -11.95 -4.08 9.87
CA PRO A 203 -12.13 -4.84 11.11
C PRO A 203 -11.26 -6.10 11.14
N ALA A 204 -10.69 -6.42 12.31
CA ALA A 204 -9.78 -7.56 12.45
C ALA A 204 -10.40 -8.91 12.04
N GLY A 205 -11.67 -9.15 12.35
CA GLY A 205 -12.34 -10.44 12.07
C GLY A 205 -12.27 -10.87 10.60
N PRO A 206 -12.80 -10.08 9.65
CA PRO A 206 -12.68 -10.36 8.21
C PRO A 206 -11.23 -10.49 7.73
N CYS A 207 -10.31 -9.67 8.27
CA CYS A 207 -8.89 -9.73 7.92
C CYS A 207 -8.26 -11.06 8.33
N LEU A 208 -8.52 -11.52 9.55
CA LEU A 208 -8.00 -12.79 10.07
C LEU A 208 -8.54 -13.99 9.27
N GLN A 209 -9.83 -13.98 8.94
CA GLN A 209 -10.42 -15.02 8.10
C GLN A 209 -9.75 -15.05 6.72
N TRP A 210 -9.62 -13.90 6.09
CA TRP A 210 -8.96 -13.79 4.78
C TRP A 210 -7.50 -14.25 4.84
N LEU A 211 -6.71 -13.81 5.83
CA LEU A 211 -5.33 -14.25 5.99
C LEU A 211 -5.21 -15.78 6.17
N LYS A 212 -6.16 -16.41 6.87
CA LYS A 212 -6.23 -17.87 6.98
C LYS A 212 -6.48 -18.53 5.62
N THR A 213 -7.36 -17.98 4.78
CA THR A 213 -7.56 -18.50 3.41
C THR A 213 -6.33 -18.33 2.52
N GLN A 214 -5.48 -17.33 2.81
CA GLN A 214 -4.20 -17.13 2.13
C GLN A 214 -3.06 -18.01 2.70
N GLY A 215 -3.37 -18.91 3.63
CA GLY A 215 -2.38 -19.82 4.23
C GLY A 215 -1.43 -19.15 5.22
N VAL A 216 -1.74 -17.94 5.69
CA VAL A 216 -0.89 -17.24 6.66
C VAL A 216 -0.97 -17.90 8.01
N GLU A 217 0.17 -18.36 8.52
CA GLU A 217 0.31 -18.94 9.85
C GLU A 217 0.33 -17.83 10.92
N SER A 218 -0.37 -18.07 12.03
CA SER A 218 -0.48 -17.11 13.15
C SER A 218 -0.89 -15.70 12.68
N PRO A 219 -2.01 -15.57 11.94
CA PRO A 219 -2.40 -14.32 11.29
C PRO A 219 -2.67 -13.20 12.29
N GLU A 220 -3.02 -13.51 13.53
CA GLU A 220 -3.22 -12.54 14.62
C GLU A 220 -1.95 -11.75 14.90
N VAL A 221 -0.81 -12.44 14.96
CA VAL A 221 0.49 -11.81 15.22
C VAL A 221 0.93 -10.97 14.02
N LEU A 222 0.81 -11.52 12.80
CA LEU A 222 1.25 -10.82 11.60
C LEU A 222 0.34 -9.64 11.24
N LEU A 223 -0.97 -9.74 11.49
CA LEU A 223 -1.89 -8.63 11.31
C LEU A 223 -1.60 -7.50 12.29
N ALA A 224 -1.35 -7.81 13.56
CA ALA A 224 -0.92 -6.82 14.56
C ALA A 224 0.43 -6.22 14.16
N ALA A 225 1.40 -7.05 13.79
CA ALA A 225 2.71 -6.61 13.29
C ALA A 225 2.56 -5.61 12.13
N ALA A 226 1.65 -5.86 11.20
CA ALA A 226 1.34 -4.97 10.08
C ALA A 226 0.45 -3.77 10.47
N GLY A 227 0.12 -3.58 11.74
CA GLY A 227 -0.73 -2.46 12.19
C GLY A 227 -2.16 -2.55 11.68
N GLY A 228 -2.72 -3.75 11.54
CA GLY A 228 -4.08 -3.99 11.06
C GLY A 228 -4.22 -3.96 9.53
N ARG A 229 -3.12 -3.98 8.78
CA ARG A 229 -3.09 -3.91 7.31
C ARG A 229 -2.93 -5.31 6.70
N PRO A 230 -4.03 -5.95 6.24
CA PRO A 230 -4.02 -7.37 5.93
C PRO A 230 -3.18 -7.74 4.69
N GLN A 231 -3.16 -6.92 3.64
CA GLN A 231 -2.33 -7.17 2.47
C GLN A 231 -0.84 -7.11 2.83
N GLU A 232 -0.43 -6.14 3.67
CA GLU A 232 0.95 -6.06 4.15
C GLU A 232 1.34 -7.26 5.00
N ALA A 233 0.43 -7.74 5.86
CA ALA A 233 0.66 -8.95 6.65
C ALA A 233 0.89 -10.18 5.78
N ARG A 234 0.10 -10.34 4.69
CA ARG A 234 0.28 -11.40 3.70
C ARG A 234 1.60 -11.25 2.97
N ASP A 235 1.91 -10.06 2.45
CA ASP A 235 3.13 -9.80 1.68
C ASP A 235 4.39 -10.07 2.53
N TRP A 236 4.33 -9.79 3.82
CA TRP A 236 5.41 -10.13 4.74
C TRP A 236 5.55 -11.65 4.93
N PHE A 237 4.43 -12.36 5.06
CA PHE A 237 4.44 -13.81 5.17
C PHE A 237 4.99 -14.48 3.90
N GLU A 238 4.56 -14.04 2.71
CA GLU A 238 5.06 -14.49 1.41
C GLU A 238 6.56 -14.22 1.25
N ALA A 239 7.03 -13.08 1.76
CA ALA A 239 8.45 -12.73 1.80
C ALA A 239 9.24 -13.43 2.92
N GLY A 240 8.67 -14.45 3.58
CA GLY A 240 9.34 -15.31 4.53
C GLY A 240 9.27 -14.87 5.99
N LEU A 241 8.61 -13.76 6.35
CA LEU A 241 8.45 -13.38 7.74
C LEU A 241 7.51 -14.37 8.45
N ARG A 242 7.96 -14.91 9.57
CA ARG A 242 7.16 -15.79 10.43
C ARG A 242 6.86 -15.11 11.77
N ALA A 243 5.71 -15.41 12.33
CA ALA A 243 5.25 -14.86 13.61
C ALA A 243 6.28 -15.06 14.73
N GLN A 244 6.98 -16.22 14.75
CA GLN A 244 8.03 -16.52 15.72
C GLN A 244 9.21 -15.54 15.61
N ALA A 245 9.67 -15.23 14.40
CA ALA A 245 10.76 -14.27 14.19
C ALA A 245 10.37 -12.88 14.67
N TRP A 246 9.12 -12.47 14.43
CA TRP A 246 8.58 -11.20 14.92
C TRP A 246 8.51 -11.15 16.44
N THR A 247 7.91 -12.14 17.08
CA THR A 247 7.76 -12.19 18.55
C THR A 247 9.09 -12.28 19.30
N GLN A 248 10.12 -12.86 18.69
CA GLN A 248 11.47 -12.96 19.28
C GLN A 248 12.30 -11.69 19.11
N LEU A 249 11.93 -10.78 18.19
CA LEU A 249 12.73 -9.58 17.89
C LEU A 249 13.07 -8.73 19.13
N PRO A 250 12.13 -8.46 20.08
CA PRO A 250 12.44 -7.68 21.28
C PRO A 250 13.53 -8.32 22.15
N GLN A 251 13.49 -9.66 22.31
CA GLN A 251 14.48 -10.40 23.10
C GLN A 251 15.84 -10.44 22.40
N ARG A 252 15.86 -10.61 21.08
CA ARG A 252 17.09 -10.59 20.27
C ARG A 252 17.74 -9.20 20.30
N LEU A 253 16.94 -8.12 20.24
CA LEU A 253 17.45 -6.77 20.44
C LEU A 253 18.11 -6.62 21.82
N ALA A 254 17.45 -7.07 22.89
CA ALA A 254 17.98 -6.99 24.25
C ALA A 254 19.34 -7.73 24.40
N ARG A 255 19.55 -8.80 23.62
CA ARG A 255 20.81 -9.58 23.59
C ARG A 255 21.86 -9.02 22.64
N GLY A 256 21.52 -8.04 21.79
CA GLY A 256 22.45 -7.50 20.79
C GLY A 256 22.63 -8.39 19.55
N GLU A 257 21.68 -9.28 19.28
CA GLU A 257 21.73 -10.24 18.16
C GLU A 257 21.29 -9.56 16.84
N ALA A 258 22.12 -8.69 16.26
CA ALA A 258 21.81 -7.94 15.04
C ALA A 258 21.50 -8.83 13.83
N ALA A 259 22.02 -10.06 13.79
CA ALA A 259 21.72 -11.07 12.78
C ALA A 259 20.21 -11.41 12.68
N ALA A 260 19.40 -11.04 13.66
CA ALA A 260 17.95 -11.22 13.63
C ALA A 260 17.24 -10.54 12.45
N LEU A 261 17.86 -9.55 11.86
CA LEU A 261 17.31 -8.76 10.74
C LEU A 261 18.15 -8.90 9.45
N ALA A 262 19.11 -9.85 9.40
CA ALA A 262 20.04 -9.97 8.27
C ALA A 262 19.35 -10.25 6.94
N ASP A 263 18.26 -11.03 6.96
CA ASP A 263 17.50 -11.42 5.76
C ASP A 263 16.42 -10.40 5.37
N TRP A 264 16.29 -9.30 6.13
CA TRP A 264 15.27 -8.30 5.89
C TRP A 264 15.82 -7.16 5.02
N SER A 265 14.98 -6.64 4.11
CA SER A 265 15.35 -5.41 3.41
C SER A 265 15.51 -4.26 4.40
N GLN A 266 16.45 -3.36 4.13
CA GLN A 266 16.74 -2.23 5.02
C GLN A 266 15.49 -1.42 5.41
N PRO A 267 14.58 -1.05 4.48
CA PRO A 267 13.35 -0.33 4.86
C PRO A 267 12.47 -1.13 5.82
N ARG A 268 12.31 -2.44 5.58
CA ARG A 268 11.52 -3.32 6.46
C ARG A 268 12.13 -3.44 7.86
N ALA A 269 13.44 -3.60 7.93
CA ALA A 269 14.14 -3.72 9.20
C ALA A 269 14.02 -2.43 10.04
N ILE A 270 14.16 -1.26 9.40
CA ILE A 270 13.97 0.04 10.07
C ILE A 270 12.52 0.19 10.56
N ASP A 271 11.52 -0.15 9.73
CA ASP A 271 10.10 -0.09 10.11
C ASP A 271 9.80 -1.02 11.31
N ALA A 272 10.34 -2.23 11.32
CA ALA A 272 10.20 -3.15 12.46
C ALA A 272 10.80 -2.60 13.76
N LEU A 273 11.98 -1.97 13.67
CA LEU A 273 12.60 -1.31 14.84
C LEU A 273 11.78 -0.09 15.30
N GLN A 274 11.19 0.66 14.38
CA GLN A 274 10.28 1.78 14.73
C GLN A 274 9.03 1.28 15.45
N ARG A 275 8.40 0.20 14.98
CA ARG A 275 7.24 -0.43 15.64
C ARG A 275 7.60 -0.98 17.02
N LEU A 276 8.79 -1.59 17.13
CA LEU A 276 9.28 -2.06 18.43
C LEU A 276 9.51 -0.89 19.39
N CYS A 277 10.18 0.17 18.95
CA CYS A 277 10.41 1.37 19.76
C CYS A 277 9.08 2.00 20.20
N HIS A 278 8.11 2.10 19.28
CA HIS A 278 6.76 2.60 19.56
C HIS A 278 6.09 1.81 20.71
N ASP A 279 6.10 0.48 20.63
CA ASP A 279 5.46 -0.36 21.62
C ASP A 279 6.20 -0.35 22.97
N LEU A 280 7.53 -0.23 22.96
CA LEU A 280 8.31 0.00 24.18
C LEU A 280 7.96 1.33 24.84
N LEU A 281 7.80 2.40 24.07
CA LEU A 281 7.35 3.70 24.56
C LEU A 281 5.93 3.62 25.15
N ARG A 282 5.01 2.96 24.46
CA ARG A 282 3.65 2.73 24.98
C ARG A 282 3.68 2.02 26.34
N ARG A 283 4.49 0.95 26.46
CA ARG A 283 4.64 0.24 27.72
C ARG A 283 5.28 1.09 28.82
N ALA A 284 6.27 1.91 28.50
CA ALA A 284 6.87 2.84 29.44
C ALA A 284 5.85 3.84 30.03
N HIS A 285 4.80 4.16 29.24
CA HIS A 285 3.68 5.01 29.66
C HIS A 285 2.46 4.23 30.16
N GLY A 286 2.57 2.92 30.37
CA GLY A 286 1.48 2.08 30.90
C GLY A 286 0.38 1.76 29.88
N ALA A 287 0.61 2.01 28.59
CA ALA A 287 -0.34 1.69 27.52
C ALA A 287 -0.09 0.29 26.92
N ALA A 288 -1.15 -0.34 26.40
CA ALA A 288 -1.03 -1.62 25.72
C ALA A 288 -0.23 -1.48 24.39
N PRO A 289 0.61 -2.46 24.02
CA PRO A 289 1.32 -2.48 22.75
C PRO A 289 0.33 -2.64 21.57
N SER A 290 0.76 -2.25 20.39
CA SER A 290 -0.04 -2.29 19.15
C SER A 290 0.45 -3.32 18.14
N TYR A 291 1.75 -3.56 18.09
CA TYR A 291 2.41 -4.35 17.03
C TYR A 291 2.98 -5.67 17.52
N PHE A 292 3.33 -5.76 18.80
CA PHE A 292 3.93 -6.95 19.40
C PHE A 292 3.04 -7.54 20.48
N PRO A 293 3.03 -8.88 20.64
CA PRO A 293 2.38 -9.50 21.80
C PRO A 293 2.97 -8.95 23.09
N ALA A 294 2.13 -8.62 24.06
CA ALA A 294 2.55 -7.96 25.30
C ALA A 294 3.59 -8.78 26.09
N GLU A 295 3.47 -10.09 26.06
CA GLU A 295 4.37 -11.06 26.70
C GLU A 295 5.76 -11.10 26.06
N SER A 296 5.90 -10.71 24.79
CA SER A 296 7.19 -10.69 24.10
C SER A 296 8.03 -9.45 24.40
N LEU A 297 7.40 -8.40 24.95
CA LEU A 297 8.03 -7.11 25.17
C LEU A 297 8.59 -6.98 26.58
N PRO A 298 9.81 -6.45 26.77
CA PRO A 298 10.28 -6.01 28.09
C PRO A 298 9.44 -4.85 28.61
N SER A 299 9.51 -4.59 29.92
CA SER A 299 8.80 -3.48 30.59
C SER A 299 9.79 -2.39 30.95
N PRO A 300 10.03 -1.41 30.06
CA PRO A 300 10.91 -0.29 30.34
C PRO A 300 10.29 0.62 31.41
N LYS A 301 11.15 1.21 32.25
CA LYS A 301 10.74 2.14 33.33
C LYS A 301 10.91 3.60 32.94
N LEU A 302 11.77 3.88 31.97
CA LEU A 302 12.11 5.23 31.52
C LEU A 302 11.86 5.37 30.02
N ALA A 303 11.15 6.43 29.62
CA ALA A 303 10.88 6.71 28.21
C ALA A 303 11.99 7.49 27.52
N GLY A 304 12.79 8.28 28.26
CA GLY A 304 13.81 9.17 27.71
C GLY A 304 14.77 8.51 26.70
N PRO A 305 15.48 7.43 27.08
CA PRO A 305 16.38 6.75 26.16
C PRO A 305 15.69 6.19 24.91
N LEU A 306 14.42 5.79 25.02
CA LEU A 306 13.63 5.29 23.88
C LEU A 306 13.25 6.42 22.92
N HIS A 307 12.96 7.62 23.40
CA HIS A 307 12.72 8.79 22.54
C HIS A 307 13.97 9.21 21.75
N GLU A 308 15.14 9.11 22.37
CA GLU A 308 16.40 9.35 21.66
C GLU A 308 16.60 8.35 20.52
N TRP A 309 16.36 7.06 20.77
CA TRP A 309 16.43 6.03 19.74
C TRP A 309 15.36 6.20 18.67
N GLU A 310 14.13 6.56 19.03
CA GLU A 310 13.07 6.88 18.06
C GLU A 310 13.49 7.99 17.10
N ALA A 311 14.14 9.04 17.58
CA ALA A 311 14.63 10.13 16.73
C ALA A 311 15.70 9.66 15.73
N VAL A 312 16.58 8.73 16.15
CA VAL A 312 17.57 8.10 15.25
C VAL A 312 16.88 7.25 14.19
N LEU A 313 15.94 6.37 14.59
CA LEU A 313 15.19 5.52 13.65
C LEU A 313 14.42 6.36 12.63
N ARG A 314 13.77 7.45 13.06
CA ARG A 314 13.04 8.37 12.17
C ARG A 314 13.97 9.04 11.16
N ARG A 315 15.20 9.39 11.56
CA ARG A 315 16.23 9.93 10.66
C ARG A 315 16.68 8.87 9.66
N ALA A 316 16.95 7.64 10.11
CA ALA A 316 17.36 6.53 9.26
C ALA A 316 16.27 6.18 8.22
N ALA A 317 14.98 6.20 8.60
CA ALA A 317 13.87 5.92 7.69
C ALA A 317 13.80 6.90 6.50
N ARG A 318 14.16 8.18 6.69
CA ARG A 318 14.18 9.17 5.60
C ARG A 318 15.25 8.89 4.54
N HIS A 319 16.27 8.13 4.87
CA HIS A 319 17.40 7.80 4.01
C HIS A 319 17.50 6.29 3.71
N ALA A 320 16.45 5.53 4.00
CA ALA A 320 16.44 4.07 3.86
C ALA A 320 16.68 3.56 2.42
N GLU A 321 16.48 4.41 1.42
CA GLU A 321 16.66 4.07 0.00
C GLU A 321 18.02 4.49 -0.57
N HIS A 322 18.85 5.24 0.18
CA HIS A 322 20.17 5.60 -0.28
C HIS A 322 21.17 4.43 -0.15
N PRO A 323 22.12 4.28 -1.10
CA PRO A 323 23.08 3.19 -1.10
C PRO A 323 24.20 3.43 -0.08
N LEU A 324 23.85 3.64 1.18
CA LEU A 324 24.78 3.60 2.30
C LEU A 324 25.07 2.13 2.63
N ASN A 325 26.17 1.87 3.31
CA ASN A 325 26.50 0.53 3.78
C ASN A 325 25.37 0.02 4.71
N ALA A 326 24.40 -0.72 4.14
CA ALA A 326 23.19 -1.16 4.82
C ALA A 326 23.51 -1.99 6.07
N GLY A 327 24.55 -2.85 6.02
CA GLY A 327 24.97 -3.68 7.15
C GLY A 327 25.40 -2.84 8.35
N LEU A 328 26.32 -1.92 8.15
CA LEU A 328 26.82 -1.04 9.24
C LEU A 328 25.72 -0.16 9.83
N LEU A 329 24.82 0.35 8.98
CA LEU A 329 23.68 1.12 9.46
C LEU A 329 22.79 0.26 10.37
N MET A 330 22.44 -0.95 9.93
CA MET A 330 21.59 -1.85 10.71
C MET A 330 22.23 -2.28 12.03
N GLU A 331 23.51 -2.62 12.03
CA GLU A 331 24.27 -2.92 13.25
C GLU A 331 24.27 -1.73 14.23
N SER A 332 24.49 -0.50 13.71
CA SER A 332 24.43 0.71 14.52
C SER A 332 23.06 0.97 15.12
N LEU A 333 21.99 0.86 14.33
CA LEU A 333 20.61 1.05 14.80
C LEU A 333 20.23 0.03 15.87
N PHE A 334 20.67 -1.22 15.68
CA PHE A 334 20.42 -2.30 16.61
C PHE A 334 21.19 -2.13 17.91
N ALA A 335 22.47 -1.77 17.86
CA ALA A 335 23.29 -1.47 19.04
C ALA A 335 22.74 -0.30 19.85
N GLN A 336 22.30 0.77 19.19
CA GLN A 336 21.64 1.92 19.84
C GLN A 336 20.33 1.50 20.52
N GLY A 337 19.52 0.65 19.84
CA GLY A 337 18.30 0.10 20.44
C GLY A 337 18.56 -0.74 21.68
N GLN A 338 19.60 -1.59 21.66
CA GLN A 338 20.00 -2.35 22.83
C GLN A 338 20.42 -1.46 23.99
N GLN A 339 21.24 -0.44 23.73
CA GLN A 339 21.64 0.54 24.75
C GLN A 339 20.45 1.31 25.31
N ALA A 340 19.56 1.78 24.43
CA ALA A 340 18.34 2.48 24.85
C ALA A 340 17.45 1.61 25.75
N LEU A 341 17.27 0.33 25.39
CA LEU A 341 16.49 -0.62 26.18
C LEU A 341 17.13 -0.92 27.54
N GLN A 342 18.45 -1.11 27.59
CA GLN A 342 19.18 -1.31 28.84
C GLN A 342 19.07 -0.09 29.75
N ALA A 343 19.25 1.13 29.21
CA ALA A 343 19.09 2.38 29.96
C ALA A 343 17.65 2.59 30.45
N ALA A 344 16.66 2.28 29.61
CA ALA A 344 15.25 2.38 29.96
C ALA A 344 14.79 1.37 31.02
N SER A 345 15.49 0.24 31.16
CA SER A 345 15.19 -0.83 32.13
C SER A 345 15.81 -0.58 33.51
N ARG A 346 16.84 0.29 33.60
CA ARG A 346 17.49 0.63 34.89
C ARG A 346 16.52 1.44 35.76
N SER A 347 16.27 0.96 36.96
CA SER A 347 15.56 1.78 37.97
C SER A 347 16.42 2.99 38.32
N GLY A 348 15.84 4.17 38.37
CA GLY A 348 16.53 5.42 38.72
C GLY A 348 17.05 5.47 40.15
N ALA A 349 17.98 4.61 40.49
CA ALA A 349 18.76 4.60 41.73
C ALA A 349 20.14 5.18 41.41
N ALA A 350 20.22 6.47 41.13
CA ALA A 350 21.44 7.28 41.33
C ALA A 350 21.25 8.72 40.82
N ARG A 351 20.55 9.56 41.58
CA ARG A 351 20.79 11.01 41.70
C ARG A 351 20.21 11.50 43.04
N ARG A 352 20.82 11.06 44.14
CA ARG A 352 20.87 11.80 45.40
C ARG A 352 22.33 11.73 45.85
N GLY A 353 23.05 12.72 45.50
CA GLY A 353 24.38 13.00 45.96
C GLY A 353 24.61 14.49 45.68
#